data_ee080633c1aab58c972fb4e46bd79e32
#
_entry.id   ee080633c1aab58c972fb4e46bd79e32
#
_cell.length_a   1.000
_cell.length_b   1.000
_cell.length_c   1.000
_cell.angle_alpha   90.00
_cell.angle_beta   90.00
_cell.angle_gamma   90.00
#
_symmetry.space_group_name_H-M   'P 1'
#
loop_
_entity.id
_entity.type
_entity.pdbx_description
1 polymer ?
#
loop_
_entity_poly.entity_id
_entity_poly.type
_entity_poly.pdbx_seq_one_letter_code
_entity_poly.pdbx_strand_id
1 'polypeptide(L)'
;MSPYLSKASNVLSLTVPIILYIISKAYNKFLSHNSISMTEKQFAVSVTNLRKRIGNKDILKGLSFNVENGEVFGIVGPNGAGKTTTLRILSGIIKNFEGYVKIFGLNPVEAKQKGYISYMPEDAFPYEKLTGYENLDFYAELYARGEKQLKEKYLKLGVEISNLGKRIYDKTAEYSRGMKRRLIIARTLMVMPKLSVLDEPTSALDVESAVRIRNIILDMARRYNMTIILSSHNMLEVEYLCDRITLINDGRVVASGKPEEIVKNTNSKNLEEAFIKLVFGDQ
;
A
#
# COMPACT_ATOMS: atom_id res chain seq x y z
N MET A 1 58.70 -30.02 35.54
CA MET A 1 57.46 -29.71 34.76
C MET A 1 57.33 -30.75 33.66
N SER A 2 56.26 -31.50 33.70
CA SER A 2 56.05 -32.72 32.89
C SER A 2 55.86 -32.40 31.41
N PRO A 3 56.48 -33.14 30.46
CA PRO A 3 56.37 -32.89 29.02
C PRO A 3 54.98 -33.23 28.43
N TYR A 4 54.04 -33.67 29.25
CA TYR A 4 52.67 -34.03 28.80
C TYR A 4 51.71 -32.82 28.67
N LEU A 5 52.00 -31.71 29.31
CA LEU A 5 51.13 -30.49 29.24
C LEU A 5 51.32 -29.66 27.97
N SER A 6 52.51 -29.74 27.33
CA SER A 6 52.76 -28.99 26.08
C SER A 6 52.20 -29.64 24.84
N LYS A 7 51.96 -30.97 24.87
CA LYS A 7 51.32 -31.73 23.75
C LYS A 7 49.82 -31.58 23.75
N ALA A 8 49.17 -31.41 24.90
CA ALA A 8 47.71 -31.21 25.00
C ALA A 8 47.25 -29.83 24.47
N SER A 9 48.09 -28.77 24.70
CA SER A 9 47.74 -27.41 24.20
C SER A 9 47.84 -27.31 22.67
N ASN A 10 48.76 -28.02 22.04
CA ASN A 10 48.90 -28.04 20.56
C ASN A 10 47.84 -28.85 19.86
N VAL A 11 47.25 -29.88 20.48
CA VAL A 11 46.16 -30.67 19.90
C VAL A 11 44.85 -29.89 20.00
N LEU A 12 44.58 -29.17 21.07
CA LEU A 12 43.39 -28.33 21.25
C LEU A 12 43.40 -27.11 20.33
N SER A 13 44.56 -26.52 20.02
CA SER A 13 44.65 -25.33 19.13
C SER A 13 44.35 -25.69 17.64
N LEU A 14 44.52 -26.91 17.21
CA LEU A 14 44.25 -27.35 15.85
C LEU A 14 42.86 -28.01 15.69
N THR A 15 42.34 -28.63 16.75
CA THR A 15 41.05 -29.35 16.68
C THR A 15 39.84 -28.41 16.77
N VAL A 16 39.89 -27.35 17.55
CA VAL A 16 38.78 -26.41 17.71
C VAL A 16 38.43 -25.66 16.40
N PRO A 17 39.37 -25.12 15.63
CA PRO A 17 39.06 -24.52 14.32
C PRO A 17 38.51 -25.54 13.31
N ILE A 18 38.99 -26.76 13.32
CA ILE A 18 38.51 -27.82 12.40
C ILE A 18 37.08 -28.23 12.75
N ILE A 19 36.77 -28.39 14.03
CA ILE A 19 35.41 -28.69 14.50
C ILE A 19 34.46 -27.55 14.16
N LEU A 20 34.83 -26.29 14.40
CA LEU A 20 34.03 -25.13 14.03
C LEU A 20 33.81 -25.00 12.51
N TYR A 21 34.82 -25.32 11.71
CA TYR A 21 34.71 -25.38 10.25
C TYR A 21 33.77 -26.49 9.78
N ILE A 22 33.85 -27.69 10.39
CA ILE A 22 32.98 -28.83 10.07
C ILE A 22 31.52 -28.51 10.46
N ILE A 23 31.31 -27.93 11.65
CA ILE A 23 29.96 -27.47 12.11
C ILE A 23 29.40 -26.38 11.20
N SER A 24 30.21 -25.39 10.82
CA SER A 24 29.81 -24.33 9.87
C SER A 24 29.44 -24.92 8.50
N LYS A 25 30.23 -25.86 7.98
CA LYS A 25 29.95 -26.55 6.70
C LYS A 25 28.72 -27.44 6.77
N ALA A 26 28.53 -28.16 7.88
CA ALA A 26 27.34 -28.97 8.12
C ALA A 26 26.08 -28.07 8.29
N TYR A 27 26.19 -26.97 8.99
CA TYR A 27 25.12 -25.98 9.16
C TYR A 27 24.74 -25.31 7.83
N ASN A 28 25.71 -24.89 7.03
CA ASN A 28 25.46 -24.34 5.69
C ASN A 28 24.90 -25.40 4.73
N LYS A 29 25.33 -26.64 4.82
CA LYS A 29 24.78 -27.77 4.05
C LYS A 29 23.36 -28.10 4.52
N PHE A 30 23.07 -28.05 5.82
CA PHE A 30 21.73 -28.21 6.38
C PHE A 30 20.80 -27.08 5.91
N LEU A 31 21.27 -25.84 5.91
CA LEU A 31 20.53 -24.70 5.36
C LEU A 31 20.28 -24.82 3.85
N SER A 32 21.28 -25.32 3.09
CA SER A 32 21.12 -25.50 1.63
C SER A 32 20.25 -26.71 1.26
N HIS A 33 20.16 -27.76 2.10
CA HIS A 33 19.27 -28.90 1.87
C HIS A 33 17.87 -28.72 2.43
N ASN A 34 17.70 -27.85 3.43
CA ASN A 34 16.40 -27.45 3.96
C ASN A 34 15.89 -26.14 3.34
N SER A 35 16.53 -25.66 2.27
CA SER A 35 15.88 -24.77 1.33
C SER A 35 14.79 -25.57 0.58
N ILE A 36 13.77 -26.03 1.33
CA ILE A 36 12.44 -26.13 0.77
C ILE A 36 12.20 -24.74 0.22
N SER A 37 12.29 -24.58 -1.08
CA SER A 37 11.81 -23.43 -1.79
C SER A 37 10.28 -23.40 -1.67
N MET A 38 9.79 -23.13 -0.48
CA MET A 38 8.61 -22.30 -0.37
C MET A 38 9.10 -20.97 -0.97
N THR A 39 8.78 -20.73 -2.22
CA THR A 39 8.67 -19.37 -2.73
C THR A 39 7.66 -18.72 -1.81
N GLU A 40 8.13 -18.12 -0.69
CA GLU A 40 7.31 -17.25 0.11
C GLU A 40 6.77 -16.22 -0.89
N LYS A 41 5.47 -16.30 -1.16
CA LYS A 41 4.78 -15.38 -2.05
C LYS A 41 5.07 -14.00 -1.51
N GLN A 42 5.97 -13.28 -2.14
CA GLN A 42 6.43 -11.99 -1.65
C GLN A 42 5.31 -10.98 -1.87
N PHE A 43 4.57 -10.68 -0.82
CA PHE A 43 3.51 -9.67 -0.85
C PHE A 43 4.08 -8.26 -1.01
N ALA A 44 3.37 -7.41 -1.76
CA ALA A 44 3.65 -5.99 -1.81
C ALA A 44 3.46 -5.34 -0.42
N VAL A 45 2.40 -5.75 0.29
CA VAL A 45 2.11 -5.28 1.65
C VAL A 45 1.77 -6.47 2.52
N SER A 46 2.39 -6.54 3.70
CA SER A 46 2.07 -7.50 4.75
C SER A 46 1.75 -6.76 6.04
N VAL A 47 0.59 -7.03 6.62
CA VAL A 47 0.12 -6.45 7.87
C VAL A 47 -0.26 -7.58 8.81
N THR A 48 0.31 -7.60 10.03
CA THR A 48 0.03 -8.61 11.04
C THR A 48 -0.22 -7.96 12.39
N ASN A 49 -1.39 -8.22 12.96
CA ASN A 49 -1.84 -7.75 14.27
C ASN A 49 -1.63 -6.24 14.50
N LEU A 50 -1.93 -5.43 13.46
CA LEU A 50 -1.75 -3.98 13.50
C LEU A 50 -2.71 -3.35 14.51
N ARG A 51 -2.15 -2.67 15.52
CA ARG A 51 -2.89 -1.95 16.57
C ARG A 51 -2.48 -0.50 16.59
N LYS A 52 -3.45 0.37 16.87
CA LYS A 52 -3.19 1.80 17.01
C LYS A 52 -4.15 2.43 18.01
N ARG A 53 -3.56 3.08 19.01
CA ARG A 53 -4.28 3.92 19.97
C ARG A 53 -4.01 5.39 19.69
N ILE A 54 -5.04 6.22 19.77
CA ILE A 54 -4.95 7.69 19.65
C ILE A 54 -5.68 8.28 20.88
N GLY A 55 -4.94 8.97 21.74
CA GLY A 55 -5.44 9.37 23.04
C GLY A 55 -5.88 8.15 23.84
N ASN A 56 -7.13 8.17 24.31
CA ASN A 56 -7.72 7.06 25.07
C ASN A 56 -8.51 6.07 24.20
N LYS A 57 -8.54 6.23 22.87
CA LYS A 57 -9.35 5.40 21.98
C LYS A 57 -8.47 4.43 21.18
N ASP A 58 -8.80 3.13 21.22
CA ASP A 58 -8.23 2.12 20.37
C ASP A 58 -8.89 2.20 18.99
N ILE A 59 -8.12 2.66 17.99
CA ILE A 59 -8.58 2.86 16.61
C ILE A 59 -8.42 1.58 15.81
N LEU A 60 -7.27 0.92 15.93
CA LEU A 60 -6.99 -0.36 15.27
C LEU A 60 -6.76 -1.43 16.35
N LYS A 61 -7.44 -2.56 16.21
CA LYS A 61 -7.56 -3.59 17.22
C LYS A 61 -7.03 -4.95 16.78
N GLY A 62 -5.95 -4.94 15.95
CA GLY A 62 -5.28 -6.15 15.49
C GLY A 62 -5.62 -6.53 14.05
N LEU A 63 -5.54 -5.58 13.11
CA LEU A 63 -5.75 -5.85 11.69
C LEU A 63 -4.65 -6.75 11.13
N SER A 64 -5.05 -7.74 10.32
CA SER A 64 -4.11 -8.59 9.58
C SER A 64 -4.63 -8.82 8.17
N PHE A 65 -3.82 -8.51 7.17
CA PHE A 65 -4.10 -8.74 5.75
C PHE A 65 -2.82 -8.65 4.92
N ASN A 66 -2.87 -9.17 3.70
CA ASN A 66 -1.77 -9.10 2.75
C ASN A 66 -2.27 -8.61 1.39
N VAL A 67 -1.40 -7.87 0.66
CA VAL A 67 -1.66 -7.36 -0.68
C VAL A 67 -0.61 -7.91 -1.63
N GLU A 68 -1.03 -8.41 -2.78
CA GLU A 68 -0.15 -8.96 -3.81
C GLU A 68 0.47 -7.84 -4.67
N ASN A 69 1.54 -8.18 -5.41
CA ASN A 69 2.13 -7.23 -6.34
C ASN A 69 1.19 -6.98 -7.53
N GLY A 70 1.01 -5.71 -7.89
CA GLY A 70 0.15 -5.28 -9.01
C GLY A 70 -1.36 -5.38 -8.71
N GLU A 71 -1.75 -5.70 -7.48
CA GLU A 71 -3.14 -5.83 -7.04
C GLU A 71 -3.77 -4.45 -6.78
N VAL A 72 -5.04 -4.30 -7.12
CA VAL A 72 -5.90 -3.22 -6.61
C VAL A 72 -6.66 -3.75 -5.40
N PHE A 73 -6.28 -3.29 -4.22
CA PHE A 73 -6.79 -3.78 -2.95
C PHE A 73 -7.63 -2.72 -2.22
N GLY A 74 -8.82 -3.10 -1.77
CA GLY A 74 -9.75 -2.22 -1.07
C GLY A 74 -9.72 -2.40 0.45
N ILE A 75 -9.59 -1.30 1.21
CA ILE A 75 -9.88 -1.25 2.64
C ILE A 75 -11.26 -0.59 2.80
N VAL A 76 -12.25 -1.39 3.16
CA VAL A 76 -13.66 -1.01 3.05
C VAL A 76 -14.33 -1.05 4.42
N GLY A 77 -15.24 -0.12 4.67
CA GLY A 77 -15.98 -0.06 5.93
C GLY A 77 -16.58 1.31 6.22
N PRO A 78 -17.36 1.44 7.28
CA PRO A 78 -18.02 2.70 7.63
C PRO A 78 -17.03 3.77 8.06
N ASN A 79 -17.53 5.00 8.18
CA ASN A 79 -16.75 6.10 8.73
C ASN A 79 -16.34 5.80 10.18
N GLY A 80 -15.08 6.08 10.51
CA GLY A 80 -14.53 5.77 11.83
C GLY A 80 -14.04 4.33 12.04
N ALA A 81 -14.17 3.43 11.05
CA ALA A 81 -13.71 2.04 11.15
C ALA A 81 -12.17 1.89 11.23
N GLY A 82 -11.39 2.94 10.94
CA GLY A 82 -9.93 2.92 10.98
C GLY A 82 -9.24 2.93 9.62
N LYS A 83 -9.98 3.08 8.48
CA LYS A 83 -9.47 3.10 7.11
C LYS A 83 -8.31 4.09 6.93
N THR A 84 -8.57 5.38 7.11
CA THR A 84 -7.57 6.46 6.97
C THR A 84 -6.36 6.26 7.89
N THR A 85 -6.58 5.80 9.14
CA THR A 85 -5.48 5.51 10.07
C THR A 85 -4.59 4.39 9.54
N THR A 86 -5.17 3.33 8.99
CA THR A 86 -4.44 2.23 8.35
C THR A 86 -3.64 2.75 7.16
N LEU A 87 -4.26 3.51 6.25
CA LEU A 87 -3.59 4.09 5.08
C LEU A 87 -2.42 5.01 5.47
N ARG A 88 -2.59 5.83 6.50
CA ARG A 88 -1.51 6.72 7.01
C ARG A 88 -0.34 5.93 7.63
N ILE A 89 -0.59 4.77 8.25
CA ILE A 89 0.46 3.87 8.72
C ILE A 89 1.19 3.24 7.53
N LEU A 90 0.45 2.69 6.56
CA LEU A 90 1.04 2.12 5.34
C LEU A 90 1.87 3.14 4.57
N SER A 91 1.46 4.40 4.57
CA SER A 91 2.19 5.50 3.90
C SER A 91 3.37 6.05 4.71
N GLY A 92 3.69 5.46 5.89
CA GLY A 92 4.79 5.91 6.75
C GLY A 92 4.59 7.32 7.33
N ILE A 93 3.34 7.79 7.44
CA ILE A 93 2.96 9.06 8.08
C ILE A 93 2.82 8.85 9.58
N ILE A 94 2.06 7.83 9.98
CA ILE A 94 1.96 7.41 11.37
C ILE A 94 3.04 6.35 11.64
N LYS A 95 3.98 6.68 12.54
CA LYS A 95 5.14 5.82 12.84
C LYS A 95 4.95 4.96 14.09
N ASN A 96 4.15 5.43 15.05
CA ASN A 96 3.93 4.76 16.32
C ASN A 96 2.68 3.88 16.23
N PHE A 97 2.86 2.57 16.12
CA PHE A 97 1.84 1.54 16.11
C PHE A 97 2.42 0.25 16.66
N GLU A 98 1.56 -0.70 17.04
CA GLU A 98 1.94 -2.05 17.43
C GLU A 98 1.61 -3.04 16.32
N GLY A 99 2.31 -4.20 16.34
CA GLY A 99 2.18 -5.20 15.28
C GLY A 99 3.25 -5.05 14.20
N TYR A 100 3.02 -5.66 13.05
CA TYR A 100 4.02 -5.79 12.01
C TYR A 100 3.49 -5.30 10.65
N VAL A 101 4.22 -4.40 10.01
CA VAL A 101 3.88 -3.86 8.68
C VAL A 101 5.12 -3.86 7.80
N LYS A 102 5.00 -4.49 6.64
CA LYS A 102 6.04 -4.48 5.60
C LYS A 102 5.46 -4.02 4.25
N ILE A 103 6.23 -3.21 3.56
CA ILE A 103 5.96 -2.70 2.21
C ILE A 103 7.14 -3.13 1.33
N PHE A 104 6.94 -4.10 0.44
CA PHE A 104 8.02 -4.73 -0.34
C PHE A 104 9.21 -5.15 0.54
N GLY A 105 8.92 -5.78 1.70
CA GLY A 105 9.94 -6.24 2.65
C GLY A 105 10.53 -5.15 3.57
N LEU A 106 10.26 -3.87 3.34
CA LEU A 106 10.75 -2.74 4.12
C LEU A 106 9.70 -2.28 5.15
N ASN A 107 10.11 -1.59 6.22
CA ASN A 107 9.14 -0.88 7.04
C ASN A 107 8.56 0.33 6.27
N PRO A 108 7.36 0.85 6.64
CA PRO A 108 6.71 1.93 5.89
C PRO A 108 7.56 3.21 5.74
N VAL A 109 8.36 3.55 6.74
CA VAL A 109 9.20 4.76 6.72
C VAL A 109 10.34 4.59 5.71
N GLU A 110 11.02 3.44 5.73
CA GLU A 110 12.08 3.10 4.75
C GLU A 110 11.54 3.04 3.32
N ALA A 111 10.37 2.39 3.12
CA ALA A 111 9.74 2.32 1.82
C ALA A 111 9.38 3.71 1.26
N LYS A 112 8.88 4.62 2.13
CA LYS A 112 8.63 6.02 1.78
C LYS A 112 9.91 6.75 1.40
N GLN A 113 11.00 6.62 2.17
CA GLN A 113 12.29 7.25 1.90
C GLN A 113 12.88 6.80 0.56
N LYS A 114 12.66 5.55 0.18
CA LYS A 114 13.05 5.01 -1.13
C LYS A 114 12.14 5.43 -2.29
N GLY A 115 11.08 6.21 -2.02
CA GLY A 115 10.14 6.62 -3.06
C GLY A 115 9.22 5.49 -3.56
N TYR A 116 9.07 4.41 -2.79
CA TYR A 116 8.21 3.29 -3.19
C TYR A 116 6.73 3.60 -3.03
N ILE A 117 6.38 4.59 -2.21
CA ILE A 117 5.00 4.89 -1.81
C ILE A 117 4.61 6.29 -2.27
N SER A 118 3.44 6.42 -2.89
CA SER A 118 2.71 7.68 -2.99
C SER A 118 1.43 7.62 -2.15
N TYR A 119 0.99 8.75 -1.63
CA TYR A 119 -0.22 8.84 -0.82
C TYR A 119 -1.08 10.03 -1.24
N MET A 120 -2.36 9.76 -1.46
CA MET A 120 -3.40 10.75 -1.69
C MET A 120 -4.35 10.76 -0.49
N PRO A 121 -4.35 11.78 0.37
CA PRO A 121 -5.35 11.92 1.40
C PRO A 121 -6.72 12.33 0.81
N GLU A 122 -7.80 12.03 1.55
CA GLU A 122 -9.17 12.35 1.14
C GLU A 122 -9.36 13.86 0.88
N ASP A 123 -8.77 14.70 1.73
CA ASP A 123 -8.84 16.16 1.72
C ASP A 123 -7.75 16.84 0.86
N ALA A 124 -7.17 16.12 -0.10
CA ALA A 124 -6.17 16.67 -1.01
C ALA A 124 -6.79 17.65 -2.00
N PHE A 125 -6.19 18.84 -2.11
CA PHE A 125 -6.57 19.87 -3.07
C PHE A 125 -5.36 20.36 -3.88
N PRO A 126 -5.57 20.87 -5.10
CA PRO A 126 -4.52 21.54 -5.86
C PRO A 126 -4.29 22.96 -5.32
N TYR A 127 -3.17 23.54 -5.69
CA TYR A 127 -2.90 24.97 -5.45
C TYR A 127 -3.78 25.82 -6.39
N GLU A 128 -4.80 26.43 -5.87
CA GLU A 128 -5.87 27.08 -6.65
C GLU A 128 -5.39 28.26 -7.51
N LYS A 129 -4.32 28.95 -7.09
CA LYS A 129 -3.72 30.05 -7.84
C LYS A 129 -2.88 29.60 -9.04
N LEU A 130 -2.53 28.32 -9.10
CA LEU A 130 -1.77 27.71 -10.18
C LEU A 130 -2.70 27.05 -11.20
N THR A 131 -2.25 26.94 -12.44
CA THR A 131 -2.87 26.10 -13.45
C THR A 131 -2.70 24.62 -13.11
N GLY A 132 -3.46 23.73 -13.76
CA GLY A 132 -3.25 22.30 -13.60
C GLY A 132 -1.84 21.87 -14.00
N TYR A 133 -1.31 22.45 -15.09
CA TYR A 133 0.05 22.17 -15.56
C TYR A 133 1.10 22.60 -14.53
N GLU A 134 1.01 23.82 -13.99
CA GLU A 134 1.93 24.32 -12.96
C GLU A 134 1.86 23.50 -11.67
N ASN A 135 0.68 23.01 -11.29
CA ASN A 135 0.54 22.07 -10.18
C ASN A 135 1.33 20.78 -10.41
N LEU A 136 1.19 20.19 -11.61
CA LEU A 136 1.94 18.96 -11.94
C LEU A 136 3.45 19.23 -12.05
N ASP A 137 3.85 20.34 -12.69
CA ASP A 137 5.25 20.73 -12.83
C ASP A 137 5.95 20.91 -11.49
N PHE A 138 5.29 21.58 -10.55
CA PHE A 138 5.80 21.77 -9.18
C PHE A 138 6.10 20.42 -8.51
N TYR A 139 5.16 19.48 -8.56
CA TYR A 139 5.38 18.17 -7.95
C TYR A 139 6.36 17.30 -8.75
N ALA A 140 6.39 17.41 -10.07
CA ALA A 140 7.39 16.73 -10.90
C ALA A 140 8.81 17.17 -10.53
N GLU A 141 9.03 18.47 -10.34
CA GLU A 141 10.31 19.02 -9.87
C GLU A 141 10.70 18.49 -8.48
N LEU A 142 9.73 18.53 -7.53
CA LEU A 142 9.95 18.08 -6.16
C LEU A 142 10.38 16.60 -6.10
N TYR A 143 9.74 15.74 -6.88
CA TYR A 143 10.01 14.30 -6.87
C TYR A 143 11.21 13.92 -7.75
N ALA A 144 11.51 14.68 -8.80
CA ALA A 144 12.68 14.45 -9.66
C ALA A 144 14.00 14.85 -8.99
N ARG A 145 13.97 15.65 -7.90
CA ARG A 145 15.15 16.04 -7.11
C ARG A 145 16.29 16.63 -7.94
N GLY A 146 15.95 17.44 -8.95
CA GLY A 146 16.90 18.08 -9.86
C GLY A 146 17.26 17.26 -11.11
N GLU A 147 16.75 16.03 -11.26
CA GLU A 147 16.94 15.23 -12.48
C GLU A 147 15.97 15.69 -13.58
N LYS A 148 16.47 16.51 -14.52
CA LYS A 148 15.65 17.13 -15.57
C LYS A 148 14.86 16.12 -16.41
N GLN A 149 15.51 15.05 -16.88
CA GLN A 149 14.83 14.01 -17.69
C GLN A 149 13.71 13.31 -16.90
N LEU A 150 13.92 13.07 -15.61
CA LEU A 150 12.92 12.45 -14.74
C LEU A 150 11.74 13.40 -14.51
N LYS A 151 12.00 14.70 -14.29
CA LYS A 151 10.96 15.72 -14.21
C LYS A 151 10.08 15.73 -15.47
N GLU A 152 10.69 15.80 -16.65
CA GLU A 152 9.99 15.81 -17.92
C GLU A 152 9.12 14.55 -18.11
N LYS A 153 9.65 13.37 -17.72
CA LYS A 153 8.91 12.11 -17.75
C LYS A 153 7.69 12.14 -16.82
N TYR A 154 7.87 12.59 -15.57
CA TYR A 154 6.77 12.67 -14.60
C TYR A 154 5.71 13.66 -15.08
N LEU A 155 6.10 14.85 -15.52
CA LEU A 155 5.18 15.88 -15.99
C LEU A 155 4.36 15.40 -17.19
N LYS A 156 5.01 14.80 -18.18
CA LYS A 156 4.34 14.24 -19.35
C LYS A 156 3.28 13.21 -18.95
N LEU A 157 3.66 12.27 -18.08
CA LEU A 157 2.76 11.23 -17.58
C LEU A 157 1.62 11.84 -16.74
N GLY A 158 1.91 12.82 -15.90
CA GLY A 158 0.90 13.52 -15.10
C GLY A 158 -0.16 14.22 -15.95
N VAL A 159 0.26 14.89 -17.03
CA VAL A 159 -0.65 15.52 -17.99
C VAL A 159 -1.53 14.45 -18.67
N GLU A 160 -0.95 13.34 -19.10
CA GLU A 160 -1.68 12.21 -19.71
C GLU A 160 -2.72 11.64 -18.74
N ILE A 161 -2.32 11.27 -17.51
CA ILE A 161 -3.20 10.69 -16.49
C ILE A 161 -4.34 11.65 -16.14
N SER A 162 -4.08 12.95 -16.04
CA SER A 162 -5.09 13.94 -15.67
C SER A 162 -6.27 13.97 -16.63
N ASN A 163 -6.01 13.65 -17.90
CA ASN A 163 -6.98 13.69 -18.99
C ASN A 163 -7.83 14.96 -19.00
N LEU A 164 -7.19 16.13 -18.79
CA LEU A 164 -7.85 17.45 -18.73
C LEU A 164 -7.81 18.16 -20.08
N GLY A 165 -7.05 17.66 -21.05
CA GLY A 165 -6.89 18.28 -22.37
C GLY A 165 -6.39 19.74 -22.23
N LYS A 166 -6.97 20.66 -23.00
CA LYS A 166 -6.59 22.08 -22.97
C LYS A 166 -6.86 22.75 -21.60
N ARG A 167 -7.82 22.22 -20.83
CA ARG A 167 -8.15 22.73 -19.52
C ARG A 167 -6.99 22.62 -18.50
N ILE A 168 -5.95 21.84 -18.81
CA ILE A 168 -4.74 21.74 -17.97
C ILE A 168 -4.04 23.10 -17.75
N TYR A 169 -4.24 24.04 -18.67
CA TYR A 169 -3.66 25.39 -18.61
C TYR A 169 -4.56 26.42 -17.92
N ASP A 170 -5.78 26.07 -17.54
CA ASP A 170 -6.65 26.93 -16.74
C ASP A 170 -6.25 26.88 -15.26
N LYS A 171 -6.56 27.95 -14.52
CA LYS A 171 -6.36 27.97 -13.06
C LYS A 171 -7.23 26.93 -12.38
N THR A 172 -6.67 26.22 -11.42
CA THR A 172 -7.40 25.15 -10.75
C THR A 172 -8.53 25.66 -9.82
N ALA A 173 -8.56 26.98 -9.52
CA ALA A 173 -9.71 27.62 -8.91
C ALA A 173 -10.99 27.45 -9.74
N GLU A 174 -10.87 27.40 -11.08
CA GLU A 174 -11.98 27.26 -12.03
C GLU A 174 -12.38 25.80 -12.30
N TYR A 175 -11.68 24.83 -11.69
CA TYR A 175 -11.94 23.41 -11.90
C TYR A 175 -13.17 22.94 -11.15
N SER A 176 -13.96 22.08 -11.80
CA SER A 176 -14.96 21.30 -11.11
C SER A 176 -14.30 20.36 -10.08
N ARG A 177 -15.09 19.85 -9.14
CA ARG A 177 -14.62 18.91 -8.12
C ARG A 177 -13.97 17.67 -8.76
N GLY A 178 -14.56 17.12 -9.81
CA GLY A 178 -14.02 15.99 -10.57
C GLY A 178 -12.72 16.31 -11.30
N MET A 179 -12.58 17.54 -11.87
CA MET A 179 -11.32 17.99 -12.46
C MET A 179 -10.21 18.12 -11.42
N LYS A 180 -10.50 18.73 -10.25
CA LYS A 180 -9.56 18.83 -9.13
C LYS A 180 -9.11 17.43 -8.69
N ARG A 181 -10.05 16.47 -8.52
CA ARG A 181 -9.72 15.11 -8.11
C ARG A 181 -8.85 14.37 -9.13
N ARG A 182 -9.14 14.48 -10.43
CA ARG A 182 -8.30 13.89 -11.50
C ARG A 182 -6.87 14.45 -11.48
N LEU A 183 -6.71 15.75 -11.27
CA LEU A 183 -5.40 16.39 -11.15
C LEU A 183 -4.61 15.84 -9.95
N ILE A 184 -5.27 15.67 -8.80
CA ILE A 184 -4.65 15.14 -7.59
C ILE A 184 -4.22 13.67 -7.77
N ILE A 185 -5.07 12.85 -8.40
CA ILE A 185 -4.72 11.47 -8.73
C ILE A 185 -3.54 11.43 -9.71
N ALA A 186 -3.57 12.26 -10.76
CA ALA A 186 -2.46 12.36 -11.71
C ALA A 186 -1.15 12.73 -11.00
N ARG A 187 -1.16 13.72 -10.12
CA ARG A 187 -0.03 14.10 -9.27
C ARG A 187 0.51 12.95 -8.43
N THR A 188 -0.39 12.13 -7.89
CA THR A 188 -0.03 11.01 -7.01
C THR A 188 0.56 9.84 -7.78
N LEU A 189 0.07 9.56 -9.00
CA LEU A 189 0.45 8.40 -9.80
C LEU A 189 1.61 8.68 -10.79
N MET A 190 1.81 9.93 -11.21
CA MET A 190 2.82 10.29 -12.22
C MET A 190 4.26 9.93 -11.85
N VAL A 191 4.55 9.84 -10.54
CA VAL A 191 5.88 9.48 -10.02
C VAL A 191 6.17 7.98 -10.08
N MET A 192 5.22 7.20 -10.60
CA MET A 192 5.36 5.76 -10.81
C MET A 192 5.76 5.02 -9.52
N PRO A 193 5.02 5.17 -8.41
CA PRO A 193 5.34 4.47 -7.18
C PRO A 193 5.12 2.96 -7.34
N LYS A 194 5.81 2.14 -6.54
CA LYS A 194 5.51 0.71 -6.45
C LYS A 194 4.17 0.45 -5.76
N LEU A 195 3.83 1.27 -4.76
CA LEU A 195 2.58 1.27 -4.02
C LEU A 195 1.95 2.66 -4.05
N SER A 196 0.75 2.77 -4.61
CA SER A 196 -0.07 3.97 -4.47
C SER A 196 -1.17 3.73 -3.42
N VAL A 197 -1.29 4.65 -2.48
CA VAL A 197 -2.29 4.61 -1.40
C VAL A 197 -3.25 5.77 -1.61
N LEU A 198 -4.53 5.47 -1.85
CA LEU A 198 -5.57 6.44 -2.21
C LEU A 198 -6.68 6.43 -1.15
N ASP A 199 -6.85 7.53 -0.43
CA ASP A 199 -7.90 7.66 0.58
C ASP A 199 -9.16 8.24 -0.05
N GLU A 200 -10.25 7.43 -0.15
CA GLU A 200 -11.55 7.80 -0.72
C GLU A 200 -11.45 8.49 -2.10
N PRO A 201 -10.86 7.86 -3.14
CA PRO A 201 -10.49 8.54 -4.38
C PRO A 201 -11.69 9.10 -5.17
N THR A 202 -12.88 8.56 -5.01
CA THR A 202 -14.09 8.97 -5.73
C THR A 202 -15.15 9.63 -4.84
N SER A 203 -14.84 9.85 -3.56
CA SER A 203 -15.79 10.44 -2.60
C SER A 203 -16.32 11.80 -3.08
N ALA A 204 -17.62 12.01 -2.90
CA ALA A 204 -18.33 13.25 -3.21
C ALA A 204 -18.24 13.71 -4.68
N LEU A 205 -18.10 12.78 -5.62
CA LEU A 205 -18.10 13.04 -7.06
C LEU A 205 -19.43 12.63 -7.70
N ASP A 206 -19.74 13.27 -8.83
CA ASP A 206 -20.79 12.79 -9.73
C ASP A 206 -20.39 11.46 -10.39
N VAL A 207 -21.37 10.74 -10.91
CA VAL A 207 -21.21 9.40 -11.50
C VAL A 207 -20.16 9.40 -12.63
N GLU A 208 -20.21 10.39 -13.53
CA GLU A 208 -19.29 10.48 -14.67
C GLU A 208 -17.85 10.68 -14.20
N SER A 209 -17.64 11.61 -13.27
CA SER A 209 -16.31 11.86 -12.68
C SER A 209 -15.77 10.63 -11.94
N ALA A 210 -16.61 9.92 -11.19
CA ALA A 210 -16.24 8.70 -10.49
C ALA A 210 -15.82 7.59 -11.49
N VAL A 211 -16.57 7.39 -12.58
CA VAL A 211 -16.23 6.41 -13.64
C VAL A 211 -14.87 6.75 -14.27
N ARG A 212 -14.63 8.02 -14.59
CA ARG A 212 -13.34 8.45 -15.17
C ARG A 212 -12.16 8.14 -14.25
N ILE A 213 -12.31 8.38 -12.96
CA ILE A 213 -11.28 8.09 -11.96
C ILE A 213 -11.03 6.60 -11.81
N ARG A 214 -12.09 5.79 -11.75
CA ARG A 214 -11.96 4.32 -11.71
C ARG A 214 -11.16 3.80 -12.91
N ASN A 215 -11.46 4.29 -14.10
CA ASN A 215 -10.72 3.90 -15.32
C ASN A 215 -9.24 4.30 -15.25
N ILE A 216 -8.92 5.48 -14.71
CA ILE A 216 -7.52 5.91 -14.48
C ILE A 216 -6.81 4.93 -13.53
N ILE A 217 -7.43 4.59 -12.41
CA ILE A 217 -6.87 3.68 -11.41
C ILE A 217 -6.58 2.32 -12.02
N LEU A 218 -7.57 1.74 -12.74
CA LEU A 218 -7.44 0.44 -13.40
C LEU A 218 -6.37 0.45 -14.50
N ASP A 219 -6.33 1.50 -15.32
CA ASP A 219 -5.32 1.64 -16.39
C ASP A 219 -3.91 1.71 -15.80
N MET A 220 -3.71 2.49 -14.74
CA MET A 220 -2.41 2.59 -14.07
C MET A 220 -1.99 1.27 -13.42
N ALA A 221 -2.90 0.57 -12.75
CA ALA A 221 -2.61 -0.73 -12.17
C ALA A 221 -2.20 -1.76 -13.24
N ARG A 222 -2.97 -1.87 -14.33
CA ARG A 222 -2.77 -2.88 -15.38
C ARG A 222 -1.59 -2.56 -16.29
N ARG A 223 -1.47 -1.31 -16.77
CA ARG A 223 -0.44 -0.88 -17.71
C ARG A 223 0.95 -0.88 -17.10
N TYR A 224 1.05 -0.50 -15.82
CA TYR A 224 2.34 -0.32 -15.15
C TYR A 224 2.58 -1.32 -14.02
N ASN A 225 1.73 -2.33 -13.87
CA ASN A 225 1.79 -3.33 -12.78
C ASN A 225 1.93 -2.66 -11.40
N MET A 226 1.20 -1.53 -11.20
CA MET A 226 1.26 -0.73 -9.99
C MET A 226 0.36 -1.34 -8.93
N THR A 227 0.89 -1.58 -7.74
CA THR A 227 0.06 -1.98 -6.59
C THR A 227 -0.69 -0.76 -6.08
N ILE A 228 -2.01 -0.88 -5.94
CA ILE A 228 -2.87 0.22 -5.46
C ILE A 228 -3.67 -0.26 -4.25
N ILE A 229 -3.59 0.49 -3.15
CA ILE A 229 -4.50 0.32 -2.02
C ILE A 229 -5.40 1.54 -1.96
N LEU A 230 -6.70 1.31 -1.89
CA LEU A 230 -7.66 2.40 -1.72
C LEU A 230 -8.59 2.13 -0.53
N SER A 231 -9.06 3.23 0.09
CA SER A 231 -10.19 3.14 1.00
C SER A 231 -11.48 3.52 0.27
N SER A 232 -12.57 2.90 0.64
CA SER A 232 -13.91 3.32 0.24
C SER A 232 -14.96 2.90 1.27
N HIS A 233 -16.04 3.68 1.31
CA HIS A 233 -17.29 3.29 1.98
C HIS A 233 -18.39 2.93 0.96
N ASN A 234 -18.12 3.05 -0.34
CA ASN A 234 -19.03 2.70 -1.43
C ASN A 234 -18.75 1.27 -1.92
N MET A 235 -19.61 0.34 -1.56
CA MET A 235 -19.46 -1.08 -1.89
C MET A 235 -19.52 -1.36 -3.41
N LEU A 236 -20.35 -0.63 -4.17
CA LEU A 236 -20.44 -0.78 -5.62
C LEU A 236 -19.14 -0.37 -6.32
N GLU A 237 -18.48 0.67 -5.82
CA GLU A 237 -17.19 1.09 -6.34
C GLU A 237 -16.12 0.00 -6.14
N VAL A 238 -16.15 -0.61 -4.97
CA VAL A 238 -15.18 -1.61 -4.55
C VAL A 238 -15.33 -2.89 -5.37
N GLU A 239 -16.56 -3.35 -5.62
CA GLU A 239 -16.84 -4.49 -6.49
C GLU A 239 -16.28 -4.30 -7.91
N TYR A 240 -16.29 -3.06 -8.40
CA TYR A 240 -15.80 -2.75 -9.75
C TYR A 240 -14.28 -2.60 -9.82
N LEU A 241 -13.64 -2.04 -8.77
CA LEU A 241 -12.24 -1.63 -8.80
C LEU A 241 -11.28 -2.67 -8.25
N CYS A 242 -11.69 -3.39 -7.20
CA CYS A 242 -10.75 -4.13 -6.38
C CYS A 242 -10.69 -5.61 -6.76
N ASP A 243 -9.48 -6.13 -6.92
CA ASP A 243 -9.25 -7.56 -7.08
C ASP A 243 -9.58 -8.31 -5.78
N ARG A 244 -9.17 -7.74 -4.65
CA ARG A 244 -9.46 -8.23 -3.30
C ARG A 244 -9.70 -7.07 -2.35
N ILE A 245 -10.40 -7.36 -1.25
CA ILE A 245 -10.75 -6.38 -0.24
C ILE A 245 -10.53 -6.92 1.17
N THR A 246 -10.41 -6.01 2.12
CA THR A 246 -10.66 -6.28 3.53
C THR A 246 -11.77 -5.37 4.03
N LEU A 247 -12.82 -5.98 4.58
CA LEU A 247 -13.90 -5.28 5.26
C LEU A 247 -13.48 -5.04 6.71
N ILE A 248 -13.51 -3.79 7.13
CA ILE A 248 -13.17 -3.41 8.50
C ILE A 248 -14.34 -2.73 9.21
N ASN A 249 -14.53 -3.10 10.46
CA ASN A 249 -15.48 -2.43 11.35
C ASN A 249 -14.88 -2.30 12.75
N ASP A 250 -15.05 -1.15 13.37
CA ASP A 250 -14.54 -0.85 14.72
C ASP A 250 -13.08 -1.31 14.95
N GLY A 251 -12.21 -1.04 13.97
CA GLY A 251 -10.79 -1.36 14.03
C GLY A 251 -10.44 -2.85 13.90
N ARG A 252 -11.35 -3.71 13.46
CA ARG A 252 -11.16 -5.14 13.24
C ARG A 252 -11.49 -5.55 11.81
N VAL A 253 -10.81 -6.57 11.32
CA VAL A 253 -11.19 -7.22 10.05
C VAL A 253 -12.43 -8.07 10.32
N VAL A 254 -13.48 -7.89 9.52
CA VAL A 254 -14.70 -8.71 9.57
C VAL A 254 -14.74 -9.72 8.42
N ALA A 255 -14.16 -9.40 7.27
CA ALA A 255 -13.94 -10.34 6.17
C ALA A 255 -12.79 -9.86 5.28
N SER A 256 -12.17 -10.78 4.55
CA SER A 256 -11.15 -10.46 3.54
C SER A 256 -11.20 -11.51 2.44
N GLY A 257 -11.07 -11.09 1.18
CA GLY A 257 -11.12 -11.96 0.01
C GLY A 257 -11.55 -11.18 -1.23
N LYS A 258 -11.89 -11.90 -2.30
CA LYS A 258 -12.51 -11.28 -3.47
C LYS A 258 -13.95 -10.86 -3.14
N PRO A 259 -14.44 -9.73 -3.68
CA PRO A 259 -15.80 -9.28 -3.44
C PRO A 259 -16.86 -10.37 -3.67
N GLU A 260 -16.77 -11.08 -4.80
CA GLU A 260 -17.67 -12.17 -5.15
C GLU A 260 -17.62 -13.37 -4.18
N GLU A 261 -16.44 -13.68 -3.63
CA GLU A 261 -16.28 -14.75 -2.63
C GLU A 261 -16.95 -14.37 -1.31
N ILE A 262 -16.82 -13.11 -0.88
CA ILE A 262 -17.45 -12.59 0.34
C ILE A 262 -18.97 -12.64 0.19
N VAL A 263 -19.53 -12.18 -0.93
CA VAL A 263 -20.96 -12.22 -1.24
C VAL A 263 -21.48 -13.65 -1.21
N LYS A 264 -20.78 -14.58 -1.85
CA LYS A 264 -21.15 -16.01 -1.88
C LYS A 264 -21.10 -16.63 -0.49
N ASN A 265 -20.03 -16.39 0.27
CA ASN A 265 -19.84 -17.02 1.60
C ASN A 265 -20.84 -16.53 2.65
N THR A 266 -21.37 -15.32 2.48
CA THR A 266 -22.42 -14.74 3.33
C THR A 266 -23.83 -15.03 2.82
N ASN A 267 -23.97 -15.73 1.71
CA ASN A 267 -25.26 -15.96 1.03
C ASN A 267 -26.05 -14.64 0.84
N SER A 268 -25.36 -13.61 0.34
CA SER A 268 -25.88 -12.25 0.14
C SER A 268 -26.08 -11.95 -1.33
N LYS A 269 -26.92 -10.95 -1.65
CA LYS A 269 -27.19 -10.52 -3.04
C LYS A 269 -26.06 -9.64 -3.60
N ASN A 270 -25.39 -8.89 -2.74
CA ASN A 270 -24.32 -7.96 -3.07
C ASN A 270 -23.41 -7.73 -1.84
N LEU A 271 -22.33 -6.99 -2.04
CA LEU A 271 -21.36 -6.72 -0.99
C LEU A 271 -21.93 -5.86 0.17
N GLU A 272 -22.90 -5.00 -0.11
CA GLU A 272 -23.56 -4.17 0.89
C GLU A 272 -24.39 -5.03 1.88
N GLU A 273 -25.18 -5.97 1.37
CA GLU A 273 -25.90 -6.94 2.20
C GLU A 273 -24.94 -7.85 2.97
N ALA A 274 -23.84 -8.30 2.31
CA ALA A 274 -22.81 -9.10 2.95
C ALA A 274 -22.19 -8.36 4.14
N PHE A 275 -21.87 -7.08 3.98
CA PHE A 275 -21.33 -6.26 5.06
C PHE A 275 -22.31 -6.10 6.23
N ILE A 276 -23.59 -5.84 5.93
CA ILE A 276 -24.64 -5.71 6.96
C ILE A 276 -24.73 -7.00 7.80
N LYS A 277 -24.80 -8.17 7.13
CA LYS A 277 -24.86 -9.47 7.80
C LYS A 277 -23.63 -9.74 8.67
N LEU A 278 -22.44 -9.42 8.17
CA LEU A 278 -21.19 -9.64 8.89
C LEU A 278 -21.03 -8.74 10.13
N VAL A 279 -21.63 -7.56 10.12
CA VAL A 279 -21.48 -6.57 11.19
C VAL A 279 -22.62 -6.63 12.21
N PHE A 280 -23.86 -6.83 11.73
CA PHE A 280 -25.06 -6.72 12.56
C PHE A 280 -25.79 -8.06 12.74
N GLY A 281 -25.35 -9.12 12.05
CA GLY A 281 -26.02 -10.42 12.03
C GLY A 281 -27.20 -10.45 11.06
N ASP A 282 -27.80 -11.64 10.88
CA ASP A 282 -29.06 -11.77 10.12
C ASP A 282 -30.18 -11.06 10.92
N GLN A 283 -30.67 -9.93 10.40
CA GLN A 283 -31.87 -9.24 10.92
C GLN A 283 -33.12 -9.87 10.34
#